data_0c2fbd8f6c36b75952c8e23c9d1a5a2a
#
_entry.id   0c2fbd8f6c36b75952c8e23c9d1a5a2a
#
_cell.length_a   1.000
_cell.length_b   1.000
_cell.length_c   1.000
_cell.angle_alpha   90.00
_cell.angle_beta   90.00
_cell.angle_gamma   90.00
#
_symmetry.space_group_name_H-M   'P 1'
#
loop_
_entity.id
_entity.type
_entity.pdbx_description
1 polymer ?
#
loop_
_entity_poly.entity_id
_entity_poly.type
_entity_poly.pdbx_seq_one_letter_code
_entity_poly.pdbx_strand_id
1 'polypeptide(L)'
;MNKLLLGALCAAFMTTSAQAATLVIDLEDVFSYAGEGSPDNVVWNFNLGANSHITGIAYDVTLTAFSPSWLSELVVSFTSTGLDGVYLTPGFANSSSGTASFAASASLVDIGLDFSLDADGLLWLEFFESFNDASVNPDGVWNGTLTVTYTPENAGPAVPEPASWALMLSGFGLVGFAARRRRLATN
;
A
#
# COMPACT_ATOMS: atom_id res chain seq x y z
N MET A 1 -17.12 10.39 -60.81
CA MET A 1 -16.56 9.27 -60.05
C MET A 1 -16.19 9.78 -58.65
N ASN A 2 -17.08 9.58 -57.68
CA ASN A 2 -16.92 10.05 -56.31
C ASN A 2 -16.04 9.09 -55.53
N LYS A 3 -14.87 9.56 -55.07
CA LYS A 3 -14.03 8.77 -54.14
C LYS A 3 -14.43 9.17 -52.71
N LEU A 4 -15.19 8.25 -52.07
CA LEU A 4 -15.44 8.26 -50.63
C LEU A 4 -14.14 7.98 -49.91
N LEU A 5 -13.60 8.97 -49.16
CA LEU A 5 -12.56 8.73 -48.17
C LEU A 5 -13.22 8.21 -46.89
N LEU A 6 -13.00 6.93 -46.62
CA LEU A 6 -13.38 6.28 -45.38
C LEU A 6 -12.34 6.67 -44.31
N GLY A 7 -12.66 7.64 -43.46
CA GLY A 7 -11.83 8.01 -42.31
C GLY A 7 -11.97 6.93 -41.21
N ALA A 8 -10.92 6.16 -40.99
CA ALA A 8 -10.86 5.25 -39.85
C ALA A 8 -10.69 6.07 -38.56
N LEU A 9 -11.74 6.12 -37.74
CA LEU A 9 -11.72 6.67 -36.39
C LEU A 9 -11.09 5.61 -35.47
N CYS A 10 -9.79 5.71 -35.22
CA CYS A 10 -9.12 4.93 -34.18
C CYS A 10 -9.55 5.46 -32.82
N ALA A 11 -10.50 4.80 -32.15
CA ALA A 11 -10.79 5.00 -30.76
C ALA A 11 -9.64 4.39 -29.93
N ALA A 12 -8.77 5.23 -29.40
CA ALA A 12 -7.77 4.79 -28.41
C ALA A 12 -8.49 4.52 -27.10
N PHE A 13 -8.63 3.27 -26.70
CA PHE A 13 -9.05 2.88 -25.37
C PHE A 13 -7.87 3.16 -24.43
N MET A 14 -7.98 4.22 -23.64
CA MET A 14 -7.05 4.46 -22.53
C MET A 14 -7.45 3.53 -21.40
N THR A 15 -6.66 2.50 -21.17
CA THR A 15 -6.74 1.71 -19.93
C THR A 15 -6.12 2.54 -18.82
N THR A 16 -6.93 3.00 -17.87
CA THR A 16 -6.45 3.63 -16.65
C THR A 16 -5.98 2.52 -15.72
N SER A 17 -4.68 2.43 -15.46
CA SER A 17 -4.17 1.60 -14.37
C SER A 17 -4.39 2.36 -13.06
N ALA A 18 -4.98 1.71 -12.06
CA ALA A 18 -4.98 2.23 -10.70
C ALA A 18 -3.52 2.36 -10.24
N GLN A 19 -3.17 3.53 -9.72
CA GLN A 19 -1.81 3.80 -9.25
C GLN A 19 -1.69 3.33 -7.80
N ALA A 20 -0.62 2.59 -7.50
CA ALA A 20 -0.29 2.22 -6.13
C ALA A 20 -0.02 3.48 -5.29
N ALA A 21 -0.53 3.46 -4.07
CA ALA A 21 -0.30 4.46 -3.04
C ALA A 21 0.42 3.83 -1.84
N THR A 22 0.99 4.67 -0.99
CA THR A 22 1.65 4.22 0.22
C THR A 22 1.12 4.97 1.44
N LEU A 23 0.93 4.24 2.54
CA LEU A 23 0.72 4.77 3.88
C LEU A 23 2.00 4.51 4.67
N VAL A 24 2.60 5.57 5.20
CA VAL A 24 3.75 5.50 6.11
C VAL A 24 3.24 5.75 7.52
N ILE A 25 3.60 4.87 8.45
CA ILE A 25 3.16 4.88 9.84
C ILE A 25 4.39 4.94 10.71
N ASP A 26 4.58 6.07 11.40
CA ASP A 26 5.65 6.23 12.37
C ASP A 26 5.24 5.64 13.71
N LEU A 27 6.13 4.84 14.28
CA LEU A 27 5.96 4.19 15.58
C LEU A 27 6.87 4.89 16.60
N GLU A 28 6.27 5.43 17.63
CA GLU A 28 6.99 6.02 18.77
C GLU A 28 6.40 5.42 20.04
N ASP A 29 7.20 4.57 20.70
CA ASP A 29 6.85 3.88 21.95
C ASP A 29 5.46 3.20 21.90
N VAL A 30 5.19 2.44 20.83
CA VAL A 30 3.96 1.67 20.70
C VAL A 30 4.09 0.37 21.47
N PHE A 31 3.30 0.23 22.52
CA PHE A 31 3.37 -0.93 23.41
C PHE A 31 2.45 -2.07 22.97
N SER A 32 2.89 -3.30 23.25
CA SER A 32 2.07 -4.51 23.19
C SER A 32 1.92 -5.11 24.59
N TYR A 33 0.72 -5.64 24.89
CA TYR A 33 0.36 -5.97 26.27
C TYR A 33 -0.14 -7.40 26.46
N ALA A 34 -0.86 -7.96 25.50
CA ALA A 34 -1.55 -9.22 25.66
C ALA A 34 -1.83 -9.88 24.30
N GLY A 35 -2.48 -11.04 24.31
CA GLY A 35 -2.93 -11.72 23.09
C GLY A 35 -3.89 -10.87 22.25
N GLU A 36 -4.01 -11.24 20.98
CA GLU A 36 -4.88 -10.57 20.01
C GLU A 36 -6.31 -10.37 20.52
N GLY A 37 -6.89 -9.21 20.24
CA GLY A 37 -8.23 -8.83 20.67
C GLY A 37 -8.34 -8.37 22.13
N SER A 38 -7.22 -8.27 22.84
CA SER A 38 -7.24 -7.69 24.20
C SER A 38 -7.55 -6.21 24.18
N PRO A 39 -8.41 -5.70 25.07
CA PRO A 39 -8.71 -4.27 25.17
C PRO A 39 -7.51 -3.43 25.64
N ASP A 40 -6.46 -4.05 26.15
CA ASP A 40 -5.25 -3.36 26.60
C ASP A 40 -4.28 -3.09 25.43
N ASN A 41 -4.42 -3.80 24.31
CA ASN A 41 -3.56 -3.64 23.14
C ASN A 41 -3.76 -2.30 22.45
N VAL A 42 -2.69 -1.82 21.83
CA VAL A 42 -2.77 -0.63 20.97
C VAL A 42 -3.39 -1.02 19.64
N VAL A 43 -4.50 -0.36 19.30
CA VAL A 43 -5.21 -0.56 18.03
C VAL A 43 -5.29 0.76 17.29
N TRP A 44 -4.87 0.76 16.03
CA TRP A 44 -5.01 1.90 15.13
C TRP A 44 -5.87 1.51 13.92
N ASN A 45 -6.54 2.51 13.34
CA ASN A 45 -7.23 2.33 12.07
C ASN A 45 -6.94 3.48 11.11
N PHE A 46 -6.85 3.14 9.82
CA PHE A 46 -6.54 4.07 8.74
C PHE A 46 -7.56 3.89 7.63
N ASN A 47 -8.21 4.97 7.19
CA ASN A 47 -9.11 4.92 6.05
C ASN A 47 -8.31 5.08 4.76
N LEU A 48 -8.21 4.00 3.98
CA LEU A 48 -7.50 3.96 2.69
C LEU A 48 -8.48 4.00 1.49
N GLY A 49 -9.78 4.08 1.78
CA GLY A 49 -10.85 4.04 0.79
C GLY A 49 -11.47 2.66 0.62
N ALA A 50 -12.76 2.64 0.33
CA ALA A 50 -13.54 1.41 0.15
C ALA A 50 -12.85 0.43 -0.80
N ASN A 51 -12.84 -0.85 -0.41
CA ASN A 51 -12.28 -1.97 -1.18
C ASN A 51 -10.83 -1.77 -1.66
N SER A 52 -10.06 -0.89 -1.01
CA SER A 52 -8.64 -0.72 -1.35
C SER A 52 -7.90 -2.03 -1.19
N HIS A 53 -7.05 -2.35 -2.16
CA HIS A 53 -6.31 -3.60 -2.21
C HIS A 53 -4.90 -3.43 -1.64
N ILE A 54 -4.60 -4.15 -0.57
CA ILE A 54 -3.30 -4.12 0.12
C ILE A 54 -2.35 -5.06 -0.60
N THR A 55 -1.26 -4.51 -1.14
CA THR A 55 -0.37 -5.21 -2.06
C THR A 55 1.05 -5.40 -1.54
N GLY A 56 1.43 -4.69 -0.47
CA GLY A 56 2.78 -4.83 0.08
C GLY A 56 2.92 -4.22 1.46
N ILE A 57 3.88 -4.75 2.22
CA ILE A 57 4.29 -4.25 3.53
C ILE A 57 5.80 -4.14 3.57
N ALA A 58 6.30 -3.03 4.13
CA ALA A 58 7.69 -2.86 4.49
C ALA A 58 7.79 -2.34 5.93
N TYR A 59 8.90 -2.64 6.59
CA TYR A 59 9.17 -2.17 7.93
C TYR A 59 10.65 -1.89 8.14
N ASP A 60 10.92 -0.91 8.99
CA ASP A 60 12.22 -0.61 9.58
C ASP A 60 11.94 -0.27 11.05
N VAL A 61 12.07 -1.26 11.93
CA VAL A 61 11.62 -1.17 13.32
C VAL A 61 12.70 -1.62 14.29
N THR A 62 12.70 -1.00 15.45
CA THR A 62 13.43 -1.47 16.63
C THR A 62 12.41 -1.96 17.65
N LEU A 63 12.52 -3.24 17.99
CA LEU A 63 11.68 -3.91 18.98
C LEU A 63 12.45 -4.07 20.29
N THR A 64 11.75 -3.90 21.40
CA THR A 64 12.25 -4.29 22.72
C THR A 64 11.23 -5.21 23.39
N ALA A 65 11.64 -6.45 23.71
CA ALA A 65 10.86 -7.38 24.51
C ALA A 65 11.35 -7.32 25.96
N PHE A 66 10.44 -7.11 26.90
CA PHE A 66 10.74 -7.06 28.34
C PHE A 66 10.73 -8.48 28.92
N SER A 67 11.82 -8.84 29.59
CA SER A 67 11.96 -10.19 30.16
C SER A 67 10.81 -10.52 31.12
N PRO A 68 10.13 -11.70 31.00
CA PRO A 68 10.55 -12.88 30.24
C PRO A 68 10.10 -12.94 28.77
N SER A 69 9.31 -11.96 28.24
CA SER A 69 8.85 -11.95 26.85
C SER A 69 9.99 -11.95 25.84
N TRP A 70 9.74 -12.50 24.65
CA TRP A 70 10.70 -12.65 23.58
C TRP A 70 10.37 -11.75 22.37
N LEU A 71 11.40 -11.35 21.63
CA LEU A 71 11.22 -10.58 20.40
C LEU A 71 10.37 -11.31 19.35
N SER A 72 10.36 -12.65 19.36
CA SER A 72 9.53 -13.49 18.48
C SER A 72 8.04 -13.51 18.85
N GLU A 73 7.66 -12.93 19.97
CA GLU A 73 6.28 -12.86 20.44
C GLU A 73 5.59 -11.58 20.07
N LEU A 74 6.36 -10.51 19.74
CA LEU A 74 5.83 -9.23 19.31
C LEU A 74 5.26 -9.32 17.90
N VAL A 75 3.95 -9.11 17.77
CA VAL A 75 3.21 -9.24 16.52
C VAL A 75 2.43 -7.95 16.23
N VAL A 76 2.32 -7.59 14.97
CA VAL A 76 1.34 -6.61 14.50
C VAL A 76 0.47 -7.23 13.41
N SER A 77 -0.86 -7.11 13.55
CA SER A 77 -1.79 -7.48 12.49
C SER A 77 -2.06 -6.30 11.55
N PHE A 78 -2.37 -6.62 10.30
CA PHE A 78 -2.90 -5.72 9.29
C PHE A 78 -4.16 -6.37 8.75
N THR A 79 -5.33 -5.90 9.17
CA THR A 79 -6.60 -6.56 8.84
C THR A 79 -7.64 -5.58 8.32
N SER A 80 -8.56 -6.08 7.50
CA SER A 80 -9.82 -5.41 7.19
C SER A 80 -10.79 -5.53 8.36
N THR A 81 -11.92 -4.85 8.32
CA THR A 81 -13.00 -4.99 9.31
C THR A 81 -13.60 -6.40 9.30
N GLY A 82 -13.57 -7.09 8.14
CA GLY A 82 -13.96 -8.49 7.99
C GLY A 82 -12.91 -9.51 8.46
N LEU A 83 -11.78 -9.04 9.00
CA LEU A 83 -10.65 -9.84 9.50
C LEU A 83 -9.83 -10.55 8.41
N ASP A 84 -9.98 -10.16 7.14
CA ASP A 84 -9.02 -10.55 6.11
C ASP A 84 -7.72 -9.76 6.29
N GLY A 85 -6.57 -10.42 6.23
CA GLY A 85 -5.31 -9.72 6.43
C GLY A 85 -4.11 -10.60 6.70
N VAL A 86 -3.06 -9.98 7.24
CA VAL A 86 -1.77 -10.63 7.50
C VAL A 86 -1.21 -10.25 8.87
N TYR A 87 -0.34 -11.12 9.40
CA TYR A 87 0.41 -10.90 10.62
C TYR A 87 1.88 -10.70 10.28
N LEU A 88 2.52 -9.77 10.98
CA LEU A 88 3.93 -9.47 10.87
C LEU A 88 4.63 -9.67 12.20
N THR A 89 5.66 -10.52 12.22
CA THR A 89 6.50 -10.81 13.38
C THR A 89 7.96 -10.58 12.97
N PRO A 90 8.49 -9.35 13.04
CA PRO A 90 9.85 -9.05 12.59
C PRO A 90 10.92 -9.87 13.31
N GLY A 91 10.72 -10.13 14.60
CA GLY A 91 11.61 -10.91 15.46
C GLY A 91 11.41 -12.42 15.43
N PHE A 92 10.66 -13.00 14.49
CA PHE A 92 10.23 -14.42 14.47
C PHE A 92 11.33 -15.44 14.80
N ALA A 93 12.55 -15.21 14.34
CA ALA A 93 13.68 -16.12 14.60
C ALA A 93 14.43 -15.82 15.92
N ASN A 94 13.96 -14.85 16.72
CA ASN A 94 14.68 -14.36 17.90
C ASN A 94 13.92 -14.67 19.21
N SER A 95 14.15 -15.87 19.74
CA SER A 95 13.53 -16.36 20.98
C SER A 95 14.31 -15.88 22.22
N SER A 96 14.42 -14.57 22.39
CA SER A 96 15.06 -13.93 23.56
C SER A 96 14.46 -12.56 23.83
N SER A 97 14.52 -12.13 25.08
CA SER A 97 14.24 -10.76 25.48
C SER A 97 15.37 -9.81 25.08
N GLY A 98 15.11 -8.50 25.13
CA GLY A 98 16.06 -7.44 24.83
C GLY A 98 15.64 -6.61 23.61
N THR A 99 16.58 -5.87 23.06
CA THR A 99 16.32 -4.93 21.96
C THR A 99 17.04 -5.37 20.69
N ALA A 100 16.33 -5.33 19.56
CA ALA A 100 16.91 -5.57 18.24
C ALA A 100 16.18 -4.80 17.14
N SER A 101 16.90 -4.49 16.06
CA SER A 101 16.33 -3.79 14.89
C SER A 101 16.14 -4.77 13.74
N PHE A 102 15.04 -4.59 13.02
CA PHE A 102 14.62 -5.45 11.91
C PHE A 102 14.13 -4.57 10.76
N ALA A 103 14.54 -4.89 9.55
CA ALA A 103 14.05 -4.22 8.34
C ALA A 103 13.86 -5.22 7.22
N ALA A 104 12.70 -5.18 6.57
CA ALA A 104 12.42 -5.94 5.36
C ALA A 104 11.23 -5.34 4.60
N SER A 105 11.01 -5.86 3.39
CA SER A 105 9.82 -5.56 2.57
C SER A 105 9.34 -6.82 1.86
N ALA A 106 8.03 -6.93 1.68
CA ALA A 106 7.40 -8.00 0.92
C ALA A 106 6.33 -7.45 0.00
N SER A 107 6.32 -7.94 -1.24
CA SER A 107 5.15 -7.85 -2.11
C SER A 107 4.19 -8.96 -1.69
N LEU A 108 3.04 -8.59 -1.16
CA LEU A 108 2.01 -9.56 -0.75
C LEU A 108 1.44 -10.30 -1.96
N VAL A 109 1.37 -9.62 -3.11
CA VAL A 109 0.92 -10.22 -4.39
C VAL A 109 1.82 -11.37 -4.80
N ASP A 110 3.15 -11.20 -4.71
CA ASP A 110 4.09 -12.23 -5.14
C ASP A 110 4.06 -13.50 -4.27
N ILE A 111 3.61 -13.36 -3.02
CA ILE A 111 3.50 -14.47 -2.07
C ILE A 111 2.07 -14.95 -1.84
N GLY A 112 1.07 -14.34 -2.54
CA GLY A 112 -0.34 -14.73 -2.46
C GLY A 112 -1.01 -14.41 -1.13
N LEU A 113 -0.59 -13.32 -0.47
CA LEU A 113 -1.13 -12.84 0.81
C LEU A 113 -1.73 -11.43 0.69
N ASP A 114 -1.92 -10.94 -0.54
CA ASP A 114 -2.62 -9.69 -0.79
C ASP A 114 -4.10 -9.82 -0.45
N PHE A 115 -4.69 -8.76 0.10
CA PHE A 115 -6.08 -8.76 0.54
C PHE A 115 -6.75 -7.41 0.27
N SER A 116 -8.08 -7.40 0.24
CA SER A 116 -8.87 -6.19 0.06
C SER A 116 -9.49 -5.74 1.38
N LEU A 117 -9.56 -4.43 1.56
CA LEU A 117 -10.36 -3.84 2.63
C LEU A 117 -11.85 -3.98 2.29
N ASP A 118 -12.69 -3.87 3.32
CA ASP A 118 -14.14 -3.86 3.17
C ASP A 118 -14.66 -2.53 2.60
N ALA A 119 -15.98 -2.43 2.45
CA ALA A 119 -16.65 -1.24 1.93
C ALA A 119 -16.47 0.02 2.80
N ASP A 120 -16.05 -0.11 4.05
CA ASP A 120 -15.71 1.00 4.94
C ASP A 120 -14.31 1.56 4.69
N GLY A 121 -13.45 0.79 4.00
CA GLY A 121 -12.10 1.17 3.63
C GLY A 121 -11.13 1.25 4.79
N LEU A 122 -11.44 0.60 5.92
CA LEU A 122 -10.61 0.67 7.12
C LEU A 122 -9.57 -0.45 7.14
N LEU A 123 -8.31 -0.05 7.27
CA LEU A 123 -7.21 -0.93 7.65
C LEU A 123 -7.00 -0.83 9.15
N TRP A 124 -7.07 -1.96 9.84
CA TRP A 124 -6.83 -2.07 11.28
C TRP A 124 -5.45 -2.63 11.53
N LEU A 125 -4.74 -2.03 12.47
CA LEU A 125 -3.49 -2.53 13.02
C LEU A 125 -3.69 -2.77 14.51
N GLU A 126 -3.33 -3.97 14.97
CA GLU A 126 -3.26 -4.28 16.40
C GLU A 126 -1.85 -4.75 16.74
N PHE A 127 -1.25 -4.15 17.77
CA PHE A 127 0.05 -4.54 18.32
C PHE A 127 -0.19 -5.41 19.53
N PHE A 128 0.21 -6.69 19.44
CA PHE A 128 -0.12 -7.70 20.42
C PHE A 128 1.01 -8.72 20.62
N GLU A 129 0.84 -9.61 21.58
CA GLU A 129 1.76 -10.69 21.89
C GLU A 129 1.18 -12.04 21.47
N SER A 130 1.96 -12.86 20.76
CA SER A 130 1.55 -14.24 20.45
C SER A 130 1.56 -15.14 21.70
N PHE A 131 2.29 -14.75 22.73
CA PHE A 131 2.30 -15.38 24.05
C PHE A 131 2.35 -14.29 25.13
N ASN A 132 1.39 -14.28 26.04
CA ASN A 132 1.30 -13.29 27.11
C ASN A 132 2.04 -13.79 28.36
N ASP A 133 3.09 -13.08 28.72
CA ASP A 133 3.84 -13.29 29.96
C ASP A 133 3.18 -12.51 31.11
N ALA A 134 2.21 -13.12 31.78
CA ALA A 134 1.37 -12.47 32.80
C ALA A 134 2.14 -11.77 33.96
N SER A 135 3.46 -11.92 34.01
CA SER A 135 4.33 -11.26 35.00
C SER A 135 4.90 -9.94 34.57
N VAL A 136 4.70 -9.54 33.29
CA VAL A 136 5.19 -8.30 32.67
C VAL A 136 4.03 -7.60 31.98
N ASN A 137 3.99 -6.28 32.04
CA ASN A 137 2.98 -5.48 31.37
C ASN A 137 3.47 -4.01 31.28
N PRO A 138 3.78 -3.48 30.08
CA PRO A 138 3.69 -4.12 28.76
C PRO A 138 4.76 -5.20 28.54
N ASP A 139 4.50 -6.11 27.61
CA ASP A 139 5.42 -7.19 27.25
C ASP A 139 6.51 -6.70 26.29
N GLY A 140 6.19 -5.71 25.44
CA GLY A 140 7.17 -5.13 24.53
C GLY A 140 6.82 -3.72 24.04
N VAL A 141 7.74 -3.16 23.27
CA VAL A 141 7.59 -1.83 22.65
C VAL A 141 8.19 -1.82 21.25
N TRP A 142 7.50 -1.11 20.36
CA TRP A 142 7.85 -0.91 18.96
C TRP A 142 8.23 0.54 18.71
N ASN A 143 9.33 0.76 17.99
CA ASN A 143 9.76 2.05 17.46
C ASN A 143 10.19 1.91 16.01
N GLY A 144 10.03 2.95 15.20
CA GLY A 144 10.46 2.97 13.79
C GLY A 144 9.32 3.23 12.83
N THR A 145 9.29 2.52 11.69
CA THR A 145 8.34 2.82 10.61
C THR A 145 7.77 1.56 9.99
N LEU A 146 6.45 1.56 9.77
CA LEU A 146 5.75 0.62 8.92
C LEU A 146 5.32 1.33 7.64
N THR A 147 5.38 0.64 6.51
CA THR A 147 4.89 1.16 5.23
C THR A 147 3.95 0.14 4.60
N VAL A 148 2.74 0.57 4.30
CA VAL A 148 1.73 -0.23 3.60
C VAL A 148 1.60 0.28 2.17
N THR A 149 1.75 -0.60 1.19
CA THR A 149 1.48 -0.31 -0.22
C THR A 149 0.11 -0.83 -0.58
N TYR A 150 -0.71 -0.01 -1.20
CA TYR A 150 -2.08 -0.36 -1.56
C TYR A 150 -2.52 0.26 -2.88
N THR A 151 -3.56 -0.30 -3.49
CA THR A 151 -4.21 0.24 -4.68
C THR A 151 -5.65 0.61 -4.33
N PRO A 152 -6.03 1.91 -4.33
CA PRO A 152 -7.41 2.32 -4.10
C PRO A 152 -8.32 1.82 -5.24
N GLU A 153 -9.49 1.24 -4.93
CA GLU A 153 -10.43 0.77 -5.96
C GLU A 153 -10.91 1.91 -6.88
N ASN A 154 -11.12 3.09 -6.31
CA ASN A 154 -11.58 4.29 -7.02
C ASN A 154 -10.43 5.27 -7.29
N ALA A 155 -9.21 4.81 -7.50
CA ALA A 155 -8.20 5.66 -8.07
C ALA A 155 -8.74 6.14 -9.43
N GLY A 156 -9.25 7.38 -9.47
CA GLY A 156 -9.75 8.01 -10.70
C GLY A 156 -8.69 7.89 -11.80
N PRO A 157 -9.06 8.07 -13.07
CA PRO A 157 -8.11 7.94 -14.16
C PRO A 157 -6.85 8.74 -13.81
N ALA A 158 -5.69 8.06 -13.87
CA ALA A 158 -4.41 8.71 -13.64
C ALA A 158 -4.38 9.99 -14.47
N VAL A 159 -4.30 11.15 -13.81
CA VAL A 159 -4.24 12.44 -14.52
C VAL A 159 -2.96 12.39 -15.34
N PRO A 160 -3.03 12.47 -16.70
CA PRO A 160 -1.82 12.39 -17.51
C PRO A 160 -0.84 13.46 -17.04
N GLU A 161 0.39 13.07 -16.74
CA GLU A 161 1.43 13.99 -16.29
C GLU A 161 1.60 15.15 -17.28
N PRO A 162 2.04 16.34 -16.85
CA PRO A 162 2.23 17.51 -17.74
C PRO A 162 3.04 17.19 -18.99
N ALA A 163 3.98 16.24 -18.92
CA ALA A 163 4.74 15.74 -20.06
C ALA A 163 3.85 15.01 -21.09
N SER A 164 2.85 14.26 -20.66
CA SER A 164 1.89 13.57 -21.55
C SER A 164 1.01 14.57 -22.28
N TRP A 165 0.57 15.63 -21.63
CA TRP A 165 -0.15 16.74 -22.26
C TRP A 165 0.72 17.46 -23.30
N ALA A 166 2.00 17.72 -22.97
CA ALA A 166 2.94 18.36 -23.89
C ALA A 166 3.19 17.49 -25.13
N LEU A 167 3.31 16.17 -24.96
CA LEU A 167 3.49 15.21 -26.05
C LEU A 167 2.24 15.13 -26.95
N MET A 168 1.05 15.12 -26.36
CA MET A 168 -0.21 15.12 -27.09
C MET A 168 -0.39 16.40 -27.90
N LEU A 169 -0.15 17.57 -27.29
CA LEU A 169 -0.24 18.88 -27.98
C LEU A 169 0.81 19.01 -29.08
N SER A 170 2.05 18.54 -28.87
CA SER A 170 3.10 18.54 -29.88
C SER A 170 2.77 17.61 -31.06
N GLY A 171 2.21 16.43 -30.77
CA GLY A 171 1.76 15.47 -31.78
C GLY A 171 0.66 16.06 -32.68
N PHE A 172 -0.38 16.64 -32.10
CA PHE A 172 -1.44 17.31 -32.87
C PHE A 172 -0.94 18.53 -33.60
N GLY A 173 -0.01 19.29 -33.01
CA GLY A 173 0.62 20.46 -33.67
C GLY A 173 1.39 20.06 -34.94
N LEU A 174 2.16 18.97 -34.89
CA LEU A 174 2.92 18.48 -36.04
C LEU A 174 2.00 17.93 -37.14
N VAL A 175 0.94 17.21 -36.79
CA VAL A 175 -0.05 16.73 -37.77
C VAL A 175 -0.80 17.87 -38.44
N GLY A 176 -1.21 18.89 -37.68
CA GLY A 176 -1.87 20.07 -38.17
C GLY A 176 -0.97 20.88 -39.13
N PHE A 177 0.31 21.04 -38.79
CA PHE A 177 1.31 21.72 -39.63
C PHE A 177 1.56 20.93 -40.93
N ALA A 178 1.69 19.63 -40.89
CA ALA A 178 1.88 18.80 -42.09
C ALA A 178 0.66 18.84 -43.01
N ALA A 179 -0.56 18.84 -42.47
CA ALA A 179 -1.80 18.96 -43.25
C ALA A 179 -1.92 20.33 -43.94
N ARG A 180 -1.51 21.42 -43.26
CA ARG A 180 -1.50 22.77 -43.84
C ARG A 180 -0.50 22.91 -44.98
N ARG A 181 0.71 22.32 -44.86
CA ARG A 181 1.71 22.33 -45.95
C ARG A 181 1.22 21.65 -47.21
N ARG A 182 0.51 20.53 -47.08
CA ARG A 182 -0.05 19.80 -48.24
C ARG A 182 -1.10 20.62 -49.02
N ARG A 183 -1.90 21.44 -48.32
CA ARG A 183 -2.89 22.33 -48.98
C ARG A 183 -2.27 23.50 -49.73
N LEU A 184 -1.11 23.98 -49.30
CA LEU A 184 -0.39 25.07 -49.96
C LEU A 184 0.43 24.61 -51.18
N ALA A 185 0.70 23.31 -51.33
CA ALA A 185 1.44 22.75 -52.45
C ALA A 185 0.54 22.32 -53.62
N THR A 186 -0.80 22.41 -53.49
CA THR A 186 -1.79 22.01 -54.47
C THR A 186 -2.55 23.18 -55.11
N ASN A 187 -2.16 24.41 -54.84
CA ASN A 187 -2.55 25.65 -55.52
C ASN A 187 -1.33 26.23 -56.25
#